data_8917059f79bafdd657a6f41a2e09d721
#
_entry.id   8917059f79bafdd657a6f41a2e09d721
#
_cell.length_a   1.000
_cell.length_b   1.000
_cell.length_c   1.000
_cell.angle_alpha   90.00
_cell.angle_beta   90.00
_cell.angle_gamma   90.00
#
_symmetry.space_group_name_H-M   'P 1'
#
loop_
_entity.id
_entity.type
_entity.pdbx_description
1 polymer ?
#
loop_
_entity_poly.entity_id
_entity_poly.type
_entity_poly.pdbx_seq_one_letter_code
_entity_poly.pdbx_strand_id
1 'polypeptide(L)' 'MRFDEFIMERMGYPWGENEPDKQTRRQAFLVFRQRTGRVDFASLPTMHRWFGLEKYHRPSRQAVFQMAFAMGLDREE' A
#
# COMPACT_ATOMS: atom_id res chain seq x y z
N MET A 1 -7.30 -8.25 -8.17
CA MET A 1 -6.74 -6.89 -7.97
C MET A 1 -5.46 -6.97 -7.20
N ARG A 2 -4.45 -6.28 -7.64
CA ARG A 2 -3.18 -6.28 -6.92
C ARG A 2 -3.31 -5.47 -5.64
N PHE A 3 -2.48 -5.78 -4.68
CA PHE A 3 -2.52 -5.06 -3.40
C PHE A 3 -2.21 -3.57 -3.59
N ASP A 4 -1.23 -3.24 -4.43
CA ASP A 4 -0.88 -1.84 -4.62
C ASP A 4 -2.03 -1.06 -5.25
N GLU A 5 -2.77 -1.66 -6.17
CA GLU A 5 -3.93 -1.01 -6.73
C GLU A 5 -4.99 -0.80 -5.65
N PHE A 6 -5.25 -1.82 -4.86
CA PHE A 6 -6.26 -1.75 -3.82
C PHE A 6 -5.94 -0.67 -2.79
N ILE A 7 -4.71 -0.67 -2.29
CA ILE A 7 -4.38 0.25 -1.21
C ILE A 7 -4.28 1.69 -1.71
N MET A 8 -3.79 1.88 -2.93
CA MET A 8 -3.69 3.23 -3.46
C MET A 8 -5.06 3.83 -3.73
N GLU A 9 -6.00 3.03 -4.19
CA GLU A 9 -7.36 3.54 -4.37
C GLU A 9 -7.95 3.97 -3.05
N ARG A 10 -7.72 3.21 -2.01
CA ARG A 10 -8.26 3.56 -0.69
C ARG A 10 -7.66 4.85 -0.15
N MET A 11 -6.48 5.21 -0.60
CA MET A 11 -5.84 6.42 -0.13
C MET A 11 -6.05 7.61 -1.05
N GLY A 12 -6.86 7.45 -2.09
CA GLY A 12 -7.15 8.58 -2.97
C GLY A 12 -6.25 8.68 -4.17
N TYR A 13 -5.58 7.61 -4.54
CA TYR A 13 -4.72 7.56 -5.73
C TYR A 13 -5.22 6.48 -6.67
N PRO A 14 -6.38 6.66 -7.30
CA PRO A 14 -6.92 5.63 -8.18
C PRO A 14 -6.04 5.44 -9.41
N TRP A 15 -5.97 4.20 -9.89
CA TRP A 15 -5.09 3.92 -11.01
C TRP A 15 -5.62 4.40 -12.35
N GLY A 16 -6.91 4.34 -12.59
CA GLY A 16 -7.44 4.70 -13.89
C GLY A 16 -7.07 3.66 -14.93
N GLU A 17 -6.77 4.11 -16.14
CA GLU A 17 -6.48 3.20 -17.24
C GLU A 17 -5.03 2.74 -17.24
N ASN A 18 -4.15 3.48 -16.64
CA ASN A 18 -2.73 3.14 -16.62
C ASN A 18 -2.21 3.04 -15.21
N GLU A 19 -1.18 2.23 -15.03
CA GLU A 19 -0.56 2.15 -13.72
C GLU A 19 0.08 3.50 -13.39
N PRO A 20 0.06 3.89 -12.13
CA PRO A 20 0.70 5.14 -11.74
C PRO A 20 2.21 5.05 -11.89
N ASP A 21 2.83 6.20 -12.10
CA ASP A 21 4.27 6.23 -12.21
C ASP A 21 4.92 6.08 -10.84
N LYS A 22 6.23 6.01 -10.84
CA LYS A 22 6.97 5.76 -9.61
C LYS A 22 6.79 6.89 -8.61
N GLN A 23 6.72 8.11 -9.08
CA GLN A 23 6.56 9.24 -8.17
C GLN A 23 5.22 9.19 -7.46
N THR A 24 4.15 8.86 -8.17
CA THR A 24 2.84 8.74 -7.54
C THR A 24 2.84 7.61 -6.53
N ARG A 25 3.49 6.49 -6.86
CA ARG A 25 3.58 5.38 -5.92
C ARG A 25 4.37 5.78 -4.67
N ARG A 26 5.40 6.59 -4.83
CA ARG A 26 6.19 7.04 -3.69
C ARG A 26 5.36 7.94 -2.77
N GLN A 27 4.55 8.82 -3.38
CA GLN A 27 3.68 9.66 -2.58
C GLN A 27 2.67 8.82 -1.80
N ALA A 28 2.10 7.83 -2.45
CA ALA A 28 1.13 6.96 -1.78
C ALA A 28 1.80 6.21 -0.63
N PHE A 29 3.03 5.77 -0.83
CA PHE A 29 3.75 5.07 0.23
C PHE A 29 3.99 5.98 1.43
N LEU A 30 4.34 7.23 1.19
CA LEU A 30 4.55 8.17 2.30
C LEU A 30 3.26 8.42 3.06
N VAL A 31 2.15 8.58 2.35
CA VAL A 31 0.86 8.75 3.01
C VAL A 31 0.53 7.52 3.83
N PHE A 32 0.79 6.34 3.28
CA PHE A 32 0.55 5.10 3.99
C PHE A 32 1.36 5.05 5.29
N ARG A 33 2.64 5.43 5.22
CA ARG A 33 3.48 5.42 6.41
C ARG A 33 2.93 6.37 7.47
N GLN A 34 2.46 7.53 7.06
CA GLN A 34 1.89 8.46 8.01
C GLN A 34 0.63 7.92 8.65
N ARG A 35 -0.25 7.36 7.84
CA ARG A 35 -1.53 6.87 8.36
C ARG A 35 -1.38 5.68 9.28
N THR A 36 -0.32 4.91 9.12
CA THR A 36 -0.10 3.75 9.97
C THR A 36 0.87 4.03 11.10
N GLY A 37 1.22 5.29 11.32
CA GLY A 37 2.12 5.63 12.43
C GLY A 37 3.53 5.14 12.22
N ARG A 38 3.91 4.93 10.95
CA ARG A 38 5.24 4.48 10.57
C ARG A 38 5.57 3.10 11.14
N VAL A 39 4.55 2.28 11.29
CA VAL A 39 4.77 0.91 11.74
C VAL A 39 5.47 0.13 10.65
N ASP A 40 6.44 -0.68 11.02
CA ASP A 40 7.15 -1.51 10.07
C ASP A 40 6.51 -2.87 9.99
N PHE A 41 5.66 -3.05 8.98
CA PHE A 41 5.02 -4.35 8.76
C PHE A 41 5.98 -5.36 8.16
N ALA A 42 7.08 -4.86 7.62
CA ALA A 42 8.16 -5.67 7.06
C ALA A 42 9.34 -4.73 6.88
N SER A 43 10.44 -5.21 6.30
CA SER A 43 11.55 -4.33 6.01
C SER A 43 11.14 -3.30 4.97
N LEU A 44 11.83 -2.16 4.95
CA LEU A 44 11.51 -1.13 3.98
C LEU A 44 11.58 -1.63 2.54
N PRO A 45 12.62 -2.38 2.13
CA PRO A 45 12.61 -2.88 0.76
C PRO A 45 11.41 -3.75 0.44
N THR A 46 10.96 -4.56 1.39
CA THR A 46 9.80 -5.40 1.17
C THR A 46 8.54 -4.56 1.02
N MET A 47 8.37 -3.56 1.88
CA MET A 47 7.21 -2.68 1.76
C MET A 47 7.24 -1.90 0.46
N HIS A 48 8.43 -1.50 -0.01
CA HIS A 48 8.55 -0.83 -1.30
C HIS A 48 8.05 -1.73 -2.42
N ARG A 49 8.33 -3.02 -2.34
CA ARG A 49 7.85 -3.95 -3.36
C ARG A 49 6.32 -4.09 -3.31
N TRP A 50 5.74 -4.02 -2.13
CA TRP A 50 4.28 -4.09 -2.02
C TRP A 50 3.61 -2.92 -2.72
N PHE A 51 4.29 -1.76 -2.76
CA PHE A 51 3.75 -0.58 -3.42
C PHE A 51 4.23 -0.43 -4.86
N GLY A 52 4.97 -1.40 -5.36
CA GLY A 52 5.43 -1.34 -6.75
C GLY A 52 6.55 -0.37 -7.00
N LEU A 53 7.25 0.10 -5.96
CA LEU A 53 8.39 0.97 -6.12
C LEU A 53 9.60 0.21 -6.64
N GLU A 54 9.62 -1.08 -6.39
CA GLU A 54 10.57 -1.99 -6.98
C GLU A 54 9.74 -3.03 -7.67
N LYS A 55 10.32 -4.15 -8.06
CA LYS A 55 9.53 -5.21 -8.67
C LYS A 55 8.42 -5.60 -7.69
N TYR A 56 7.19 -5.54 -8.18
CA TYR A 56 6.05 -5.77 -7.30
C TYR A 56 6.09 -7.16 -6.67
N HIS A 57 5.79 -7.21 -5.40
CA HIS A 57 5.63 -8.46 -4.67
C HIS A 57 4.33 -8.36 -3.88
N ARG A 58 3.56 -9.41 -3.92
CA ARG A 58 2.31 -9.45 -3.21
C ARG A 58 2.59 -9.67 -1.72
N PRO A 59 1.98 -8.88 -0.83
CA PRO A 59 2.15 -9.12 0.61
C PRO A 59 1.42 -10.38 1.03
N SER A 60 1.84 -10.95 2.15
CA SER A 60 1.16 -12.11 2.69
C SER A 60 -0.22 -11.71 3.20
N ARG A 61 -1.09 -12.71 3.35
CA ARG A 61 -2.42 -12.44 3.87
C ARG A 61 -2.35 -11.79 5.25
N GLN A 62 -1.46 -12.27 6.10
CA GLN A 62 -1.33 -11.71 7.43
C GLN A 62 -0.90 -10.24 7.37
N ALA A 63 0.05 -9.92 6.50
CA ALA A 63 0.48 -8.55 6.35
C ALA A 63 -0.65 -7.66 5.85
N VAL A 64 -1.46 -8.16 4.92
CA VAL A 64 -2.60 -7.40 4.42
C VAL A 64 -3.58 -7.11 5.55
N PHE A 65 -3.87 -8.09 6.38
CA PHE A 65 -4.77 -7.88 7.50
C PHE A 65 -4.22 -6.85 8.47
N GLN A 66 -2.92 -6.92 8.77
CA GLN A 66 -2.33 -5.97 9.71
C GLN A 66 -2.39 -4.56 9.17
N MET A 67 -2.09 -4.40 7.87
CA MET A 67 -2.12 -3.08 7.27
C MET A 67 -3.55 -2.53 7.18
N ALA A 68 -4.50 -3.39 6.84
CA ALA A 68 -5.88 -2.95 6.76
C ALA A 68 -6.40 -2.52 8.13
N PHE A 69 -6.04 -3.28 9.16
CA PHE A 69 -6.46 -2.95 10.51
C PHE A 69 -5.86 -1.60 10.92
N ALA A 70 -4.57 -1.40 10.62
CA ALA A 70 -3.90 -0.16 11.00
C ALA A 70 -4.51 1.04 10.32
N MET A 71 -5.07 0.87 9.13
CA MET A 71 -5.71 1.96 8.41
C MET A 71 -7.21 2.04 8.66
N GLY A 72 -7.75 1.15 9.47
CA GLY A 72 -9.18 1.17 9.75
C GLY A 72 -10.05 0.65 8.63
N LEU A 73 -9.46 -0.03 7.65
CA LEU A 73 -10.23 -0.50 6.51
C LEU A 73 -11.09 -1.71 6.84
N ASP A 74 -10.71 -2.43 7.86
CA ASP A 74 -11.45 -3.63 8.23
C ASP A 74 -12.80 -3.29 8.83
N ARG A 75 -13.06 -2.03 9.10
CA ARG A 75 -14.32 -1.65 9.69
C ARG A 75 -15.32 -1.20 8.68
N GLU A 76 -14.97 -1.27 7.44
CA GLU A 76 -15.79 -0.79 6.44
C GLU A 76 -16.93 -1.59 6.19
N GLU A 77 -17.03 -2.61 6.35
CA GLU A 77 -18.05 -3.39 6.04
C GLU A 77 -19.26 -3.10 6.36
#